data_402cc232cb1e375aa74a2f97992167bc
#
_entry.id   402cc232cb1e375aa74a2f97992167bc
#
_cell.length_a   1.000
_cell.length_b   1.000
_cell.length_c   1.000
_cell.angle_alpha   90.00
_cell.angle_beta   90.00
_cell.angle_gamma   90.00
#
_symmetry.space_group_name_H-M   'P 1'
#
loop_
_entity.id
_entity.type
_entity.pdbx_description
1 polymer ?
#
loop_
_entity_poly.entity_id
_entity_poly.type
_entity_poly.pdbx_seq_one_letter_code
_entity_poly.pdbx_strand_id
1 'polypeptide(L)'
;CDQGGECDLQDQAMAYGAGQSRFEENKRAVTDKYMGPLVKTQMTRCIHCTRCIRFATEVAGVEELGATGRGESMEVGTYIEKTLTSELSANIIDLCPVGALTSKPYAFTARPWELTKTETVDVMDAVGSNIRVDSRGSEVMRVLPVNHDDVNEEWISDKTRYACDGLKRQRLDTPYIKRDGTLQPASWNEAFAAIAEQVKGKAGNRLAAIAGDLADCESMLALKDLMTALGSKNIDCRQDGAKIGVGPRAGYLF
;
A
#
# COMPACT_ATOMS: atom_id res chain seq x y z
N CYS A 1 0.02 22.21 -9.12
CA CYS A 1 -0.53 21.29 -8.12
C CYS A 1 -0.02 19.87 -8.38
N ASP A 2 0.07 19.05 -7.35
CA ASP A 2 0.54 17.66 -7.45
C ASP A 2 -0.40 16.77 -8.29
N GLN A 3 -1.70 17.10 -8.29
CA GLN A 3 -2.73 16.42 -9.10
C GLN A 3 -2.69 16.78 -10.60
N GLY A 4 -1.75 17.59 -11.06
CA GLY A 4 -1.69 18.03 -12.47
C GLY A 4 -1.56 16.85 -13.45
N GLY A 5 -2.46 16.80 -14.45
CA GLY A 5 -2.56 15.72 -15.43
C GLY A 5 -3.50 14.56 -15.05
N GLU A 6 -4.10 14.58 -13.87
CA GLU A 6 -5.09 13.61 -13.38
C GLU A 6 -6.11 14.28 -12.44
N CYS A 7 -6.47 15.53 -12.71
CA CYS A 7 -7.37 16.33 -11.89
C CYS A 7 -8.69 16.55 -12.63
N ASP A 8 -9.78 15.94 -12.12
CA ASP A 8 -11.12 16.06 -12.72
C ASP A 8 -11.54 17.52 -12.91
N LEU A 9 -11.26 18.38 -11.91
CA LEU A 9 -11.59 19.79 -12.00
C LEU A 9 -10.82 20.50 -13.12
N GLN A 10 -9.53 20.21 -13.26
CA GLN A 10 -8.71 20.80 -14.33
C GLN A 10 -9.21 20.36 -15.71
N ASP A 11 -9.52 19.09 -15.87
CA ASP A 11 -9.98 18.53 -17.14
C ASP A 11 -11.33 19.13 -17.53
N GLN A 12 -12.27 19.24 -16.59
CA GLN A 12 -13.56 19.90 -16.83
C GLN A 12 -13.40 21.40 -17.11
N ALA A 13 -12.52 22.09 -16.38
CA ALA A 13 -12.26 23.51 -16.61
C ALA A 13 -11.62 23.77 -17.98
N MET A 14 -10.74 22.90 -18.45
CA MET A 14 -10.12 23.01 -19.77
C MET A 14 -11.10 22.68 -20.90
N ALA A 15 -11.96 21.69 -20.71
CA ALA A 15 -12.90 21.26 -21.76
C ALA A 15 -14.08 22.24 -21.94
N TYR A 16 -14.60 22.79 -20.83
CA TYR A 16 -15.85 23.55 -20.82
C TYR A 16 -15.75 24.92 -20.15
N GLY A 17 -14.65 25.22 -19.49
CA GLY A 17 -14.47 26.46 -18.74
C GLY A 17 -13.95 27.62 -19.58
N ALA A 18 -14.05 28.84 -19.02
CA ALA A 18 -13.39 30.02 -19.55
C ALA A 18 -11.93 30.09 -19.09
N GLY A 19 -11.05 30.72 -19.90
CA GLY A 19 -9.63 30.85 -19.58
C GLY A 19 -9.31 31.78 -18.40
N GLN A 20 -10.31 32.45 -17.84
CA GLN A 20 -10.16 33.39 -16.72
C GLN A 20 -11.24 33.19 -15.66
N SER A 21 -10.86 33.42 -14.40
CA SER A 21 -11.82 33.43 -13.29
C SER A 21 -12.72 34.67 -13.40
N ARG A 22 -14.03 34.49 -13.15
CA ARG A 22 -15.01 35.56 -13.02
C ARG A 22 -15.22 36.01 -11.57
N PHE A 23 -14.55 35.34 -10.61
CA PHE A 23 -14.64 35.64 -9.20
C PHE A 23 -13.61 36.74 -8.86
N GLU A 24 -14.10 37.90 -8.43
CA GLU A 24 -13.29 39.11 -8.15
C GLU A 24 -13.10 39.33 -6.64
N GLU A 25 -13.93 38.72 -5.81
CA GLU A 25 -13.88 38.84 -4.36
C GLU A 25 -12.63 38.14 -3.77
N ASN A 26 -12.38 38.38 -2.50
CA ASN A 26 -11.29 37.74 -1.78
C ASN A 26 -11.44 36.22 -1.79
N LYS A 27 -10.45 35.55 -2.34
CA LYS A 27 -10.40 34.08 -2.34
C LYS A 27 -10.05 33.57 -0.95
N ARG A 28 -10.88 32.67 -0.44
CA ARG A 28 -10.69 32.03 0.85
C ARG A 28 -9.40 31.20 0.86
N ALA A 29 -8.61 31.31 1.94
CA ALA A 29 -7.52 30.39 2.26
C ALA A 29 -7.95 29.53 3.45
N VAL A 30 -7.65 28.24 3.37
CA VAL A 30 -7.95 27.25 4.43
C VAL A 30 -6.65 26.64 4.91
N THR A 31 -6.50 26.55 6.22
CA THR A 31 -5.34 25.91 6.84
C THR A 31 -5.31 24.41 6.51
N ASP A 32 -4.15 23.91 6.16
CA ASP A 32 -3.95 22.49 5.94
C ASP A 32 -4.17 21.71 7.24
N LYS A 33 -4.72 20.49 7.11
CA LYS A 33 -5.04 19.63 8.25
C LYS A 33 -4.05 18.47 8.33
N TYR A 34 -3.74 18.05 9.53
CA TYR A 34 -2.97 16.83 9.73
C TYR A 34 -3.89 15.61 9.66
N MET A 35 -3.62 14.69 8.73
CA MET A 35 -4.39 13.45 8.54
C MET A 35 -3.52 12.18 8.65
N GLY A 36 -2.30 12.33 9.16
CA GLY A 36 -1.38 11.21 9.34
C GLY A 36 -0.19 11.22 8.38
N PRO A 37 0.58 10.12 8.32
CA PRO A 37 1.80 10.04 7.52
C PRO A 37 1.56 9.83 6.02
N LEU A 38 0.39 9.33 5.62
CA LEU A 38 0.10 8.88 4.25
C LEU A 38 -0.54 9.97 3.40
N VAL A 39 -1.41 10.79 3.99
CA VAL A 39 -2.20 11.79 3.27
C VAL A 39 -1.62 13.18 3.45
N LYS A 40 -1.29 13.82 2.35
CA LYS A 40 -0.93 15.24 2.28
C LYS A 40 -2.16 16.06 1.98
N THR A 41 -2.37 17.13 2.73
CA THR A 41 -3.51 18.01 2.56
C THR A 41 -3.12 19.36 1.95
N GLN A 42 -4.04 19.91 1.17
CA GLN A 42 -4.01 21.29 0.66
C GLN A 42 -5.45 21.79 0.62
N MET A 43 -5.97 22.09 1.80
CA MET A 43 -7.42 22.24 1.99
C MET A 43 -8.02 23.46 1.27
N THR A 44 -7.22 24.44 0.89
CA THR A 44 -7.66 25.54 0.01
C THR A 44 -8.20 25.05 -1.34
N ARG A 45 -7.78 23.83 -1.79
CA ARG A 45 -8.24 23.23 -3.05
C ARG A 45 -9.51 22.40 -2.90
N CYS A 46 -9.97 22.18 -1.68
CA CYS A 46 -11.15 21.35 -1.41
C CYS A 46 -12.41 21.99 -2.03
N ILE A 47 -13.17 21.18 -2.79
CA ILE A 47 -14.46 21.60 -3.40
C ILE A 47 -15.68 21.11 -2.61
N HIS A 48 -15.47 20.64 -1.40
CA HIS A 48 -16.53 20.19 -0.47
C HIS A 48 -17.46 19.11 -1.05
N CYS A 49 -16.95 18.23 -1.91
CA CYS A 49 -17.71 17.14 -2.52
C CYS A 49 -18.08 16.02 -1.54
N THR A 50 -17.49 15.99 -0.36
CA THR A 50 -17.71 15.03 0.74
C THR A 50 -17.40 13.57 0.41
N ARG A 51 -16.80 13.25 -0.73
CA ARG A 51 -16.44 11.87 -1.11
C ARG A 51 -15.56 11.19 -0.06
N CYS A 52 -14.55 11.88 0.48
CA CYS A 52 -13.66 11.35 1.52
C CYS A 52 -14.40 11.05 2.83
N ILE A 53 -15.35 11.89 3.24
CA ILE A 53 -16.16 11.67 4.44
C ILE A 53 -17.05 10.44 4.25
N ARG A 54 -17.78 10.37 3.13
CA ARG A 54 -18.66 9.25 2.82
C ARG A 54 -17.90 7.93 2.72
N PHE A 55 -16.73 7.93 2.08
CA PHE A 55 -15.88 6.76 2.05
C PHE A 55 -15.49 6.30 3.46
N ALA A 56 -15.04 7.20 4.32
CA ALA A 56 -14.65 6.86 5.68
C ALA A 56 -15.80 6.22 6.46
N THR A 57 -17.03 6.77 6.35
CA THR A 57 -18.19 6.27 7.10
C THR A 57 -18.87 5.06 6.48
N GLU A 58 -19.03 5.04 5.15
CA GLU A 58 -19.84 4.04 4.44
C GLU A 58 -19.05 2.82 4.00
N VAL A 59 -17.76 3.00 3.64
CA VAL A 59 -16.90 1.92 3.14
C VAL A 59 -15.91 1.45 4.22
N ALA A 60 -15.11 2.37 4.77
CA ALA A 60 -14.13 2.03 5.80
C ALA A 60 -14.75 1.80 7.18
N GLY A 61 -15.99 2.24 7.42
CA GLY A 61 -16.70 2.05 8.68
C GLY A 61 -16.12 2.85 9.85
N VAL A 62 -15.42 3.94 9.59
CA VAL A 62 -14.79 4.80 10.61
C VAL A 62 -15.26 6.25 10.48
N GLU A 63 -15.62 6.87 11.60
CA GLU A 63 -16.09 8.26 11.65
C GLU A 63 -14.94 9.22 12.01
N GLU A 64 -13.83 9.13 11.28
CA GLU A 64 -12.63 9.93 11.55
C GLU A 64 -12.60 11.25 10.77
N LEU A 65 -13.31 11.32 9.63
CA LEU A 65 -13.44 12.52 8.81
C LEU A 65 -14.84 13.11 8.95
N GLY A 66 -14.88 14.43 8.98
CA GLY A 66 -16.13 15.17 9.04
C GLY A 66 -16.00 16.56 8.42
N ALA A 67 -17.10 17.30 8.45
CA ALA A 67 -17.14 18.70 8.06
C ALA A 67 -17.52 19.55 9.26
N THR A 68 -16.74 20.59 9.52
CA THR A 68 -17.01 21.59 10.57
C THR A 68 -17.39 22.92 9.94
N GLY A 69 -18.13 23.74 10.66
CA GLY A 69 -18.65 25.00 10.12
C GLY A 69 -19.84 24.82 9.16
N ARG A 70 -20.23 25.90 8.50
CA ARG A 70 -21.32 25.92 7.52
C ARG A 70 -21.11 27.02 6.48
N GLY A 71 -21.76 26.86 5.33
CA GLY A 71 -21.66 27.82 4.23
C GLY A 71 -20.22 27.98 3.76
N GLU A 72 -19.80 29.22 3.55
CA GLU A 72 -18.43 29.54 3.12
C GLU A 72 -17.33 29.15 4.13
N SER A 73 -17.70 29.00 5.41
CA SER A 73 -16.78 28.62 6.49
C SER A 73 -16.70 27.12 6.74
N MET A 74 -17.35 26.29 5.91
CA MET A 74 -17.28 24.85 6.04
C MET A 74 -15.87 24.33 5.72
N GLU A 75 -15.32 23.47 6.57
CA GLU A 75 -14.02 22.83 6.40
C GLU A 75 -14.13 21.33 6.60
N VAL A 76 -13.46 20.57 5.71
CA VAL A 76 -13.31 19.13 5.85
C VAL A 76 -12.03 18.84 6.61
N GLY A 77 -12.09 17.93 7.57
CA GLY A 77 -10.93 17.56 8.37
C GLY A 77 -11.25 16.45 9.37
N THR A 78 -10.27 16.11 10.18
CA THR A 78 -10.45 15.23 11.34
C THR A 78 -10.82 16.05 12.58
N TYR A 79 -11.56 15.43 13.50
CA TYR A 79 -11.83 16.07 14.78
C TYR A 79 -10.55 16.12 15.62
N ILE A 80 -10.14 17.30 16.06
CA ILE A 80 -8.93 17.55 16.88
C ILE A 80 -7.65 16.98 16.23
N GLU A 81 -7.49 17.13 14.91
CA GLU A 81 -6.29 16.71 14.17
C GLU A 81 -5.84 15.27 14.44
N LYS A 82 -6.80 14.35 14.63
CA LYS A 82 -6.50 12.93 14.78
C LYS A 82 -5.95 12.37 13.47
N THR A 83 -5.03 11.43 13.60
CA THR A 83 -4.55 10.61 12.48
C THR A 83 -5.65 9.68 12.00
N LEU A 84 -5.77 9.49 10.70
CA LEU A 84 -6.58 8.43 10.13
C LEU A 84 -5.95 7.08 10.50
N THR A 85 -6.74 6.16 11.03
CA THR A 85 -6.27 4.87 11.57
C THR A 85 -6.74 3.67 10.75
N SER A 86 -7.67 3.87 9.81
CA SER A 86 -8.16 2.80 8.94
C SER A 86 -7.07 2.31 7.99
N GLU A 87 -6.97 1.01 7.79
CA GLU A 87 -6.10 0.35 6.81
C GLU A 87 -6.46 0.70 5.36
N LEU A 88 -7.60 1.34 5.15
CA LEU A 88 -8.10 1.80 3.86
C LEU A 88 -7.95 3.32 3.68
N SER A 89 -7.26 4.00 4.60
CA SER A 89 -7.25 5.47 4.70
C SER A 89 -6.77 6.16 3.43
N ALA A 90 -5.80 5.61 2.73
CA ALA A 90 -5.24 6.23 1.54
C ALA A 90 -6.15 6.18 0.29
N ASN A 91 -7.25 5.41 0.30
CA ASN A 91 -8.21 5.44 -0.81
C ASN A 91 -8.90 6.80 -0.98
N ILE A 92 -8.95 7.63 0.07
CA ILE A 92 -9.46 9.01 -0.06
C ILE A 92 -8.63 9.87 -1.02
N ILE A 93 -7.39 9.48 -1.29
CA ILE A 93 -6.51 10.16 -2.25
C ILE A 93 -7.05 9.97 -3.67
N ASP A 94 -7.39 8.74 -4.03
CA ASP A 94 -7.91 8.41 -5.36
C ASP A 94 -9.32 8.99 -5.58
N LEU A 95 -10.12 9.02 -4.51
CA LEU A 95 -11.47 9.59 -4.52
C LEU A 95 -11.49 11.11 -4.62
N CYS A 96 -10.42 11.78 -4.21
CA CYS A 96 -10.40 13.24 -4.22
C CYS A 96 -10.26 13.77 -5.66
N PRO A 97 -11.32 14.45 -6.21
CA PRO A 97 -11.33 14.88 -7.60
C PRO A 97 -10.39 16.07 -7.87
N VAL A 98 -9.73 16.55 -6.84
CA VAL A 98 -8.82 17.69 -6.89
C VAL A 98 -7.58 17.44 -6.04
N GLY A 99 -6.54 18.24 -6.18
CA GLY A 99 -5.31 18.12 -5.40
C GLY A 99 -5.42 18.58 -3.94
N ALA A 100 -6.59 18.43 -3.30
CA ALA A 100 -6.78 18.72 -1.88
C ALA A 100 -6.21 17.62 -0.98
N LEU A 101 -6.38 16.36 -1.39
CA LEU A 101 -5.80 15.17 -0.73
C LEU A 101 -4.91 14.46 -1.74
N THR A 102 -3.64 14.29 -1.40
CA THR A 102 -2.65 13.62 -2.25
C THR A 102 -1.79 12.67 -1.42
N SER A 103 -1.11 11.74 -2.08
CA SER A 103 -0.19 10.81 -1.41
C SER A 103 1.03 11.56 -0.90
N LYS A 104 1.24 11.59 0.41
CA LYS A 104 2.37 12.27 1.03
C LYS A 104 3.73 11.68 0.63
N PRO A 105 3.91 10.34 0.59
CA PRO A 105 5.17 9.73 0.14
C PRO A 105 5.48 9.97 -1.34
N TYR A 106 4.46 10.14 -2.17
CA TYR A 106 4.61 10.31 -3.62
C TYR A 106 4.59 11.79 -4.05
N ALA A 107 4.18 12.72 -3.18
CA ALA A 107 3.94 14.12 -3.53
C ALA A 107 5.14 14.76 -4.27
N PHE A 108 4.90 15.31 -5.45
CA PHE A 108 5.85 15.99 -6.34
C PHE A 108 7.03 15.14 -6.85
N THR A 109 6.93 13.80 -6.84
CA THR A 109 8.02 12.92 -7.31
C THR A 109 7.99 12.68 -8.81
N ALA A 110 6.81 12.55 -9.41
CA ALA A 110 6.63 12.35 -10.85
C ALA A 110 5.28 12.87 -11.33
N ARG A 111 5.14 12.95 -12.67
CA ARG A 111 3.89 13.28 -13.34
C ARG A 111 3.27 12.05 -13.99
N PRO A 112 1.92 11.98 -14.14
CA PRO A 112 1.25 10.79 -14.68
C PRO A 112 1.70 10.37 -16.08
N TRP A 113 2.11 11.32 -16.90
CA TRP A 113 2.59 11.06 -18.28
C TRP A 113 4.03 10.56 -18.35
N GLU A 114 4.80 10.65 -17.26
CA GLU A 114 6.16 10.13 -17.17
C GLU A 114 6.20 8.65 -16.80
N LEU A 115 5.05 8.07 -16.44
CA LEU A 115 4.97 6.75 -15.84
C LEU A 115 4.53 5.68 -16.83
N THR A 116 5.20 4.55 -16.77
CA THR A 116 4.74 3.30 -17.39
C THR A 116 3.76 2.64 -16.46
N LYS A 117 2.58 2.29 -16.97
CA LYS A 117 1.47 1.70 -16.22
C LYS A 117 1.38 0.21 -16.52
N THR A 118 1.44 -0.62 -15.49
CA THR A 118 1.35 -2.08 -15.60
C THR A 118 0.28 -2.59 -14.66
N GLU A 119 -0.74 -3.25 -15.19
CA GLU A 119 -1.77 -3.90 -14.39
C GLU A 119 -1.27 -5.28 -13.92
N THR A 120 -1.58 -5.61 -12.67
CA THR A 120 -1.19 -6.87 -12.04
C THR A 120 -2.09 -7.16 -10.84
N VAL A 121 -1.76 -8.22 -10.10
CA VAL A 121 -2.46 -8.61 -8.87
C VAL A 121 -1.54 -8.39 -7.68
N ASP A 122 -2.09 -7.91 -6.59
CA ASP A 122 -1.37 -7.76 -5.33
C ASP A 122 -1.02 -9.11 -4.71
N VAL A 123 0.21 -9.21 -4.20
CA VAL A 123 0.73 -10.41 -3.53
C VAL A 123 0.99 -10.18 -2.03
N MET A 124 0.63 -9.00 -1.52
CA MET A 124 0.92 -8.61 -0.13
C MET A 124 -0.08 -9.16 0.87
N ASP A 125 -1.24 -9.62 0.39
CA ASP A 125 -2.27 -10.25 1.21
C ASP A 125 -3.09 -11.30 0.43
N ALA A 126 -4.04 -11.92 1.10
CA ALA A 126 -4.85 -13.00 0.53
C ALA A 126 -6.06 -12.50 -0.29
N VAL A 127 -6.30 -11.20 -0.38
CA VAL A 127 -7.41 -10.63 -1.16
C VAL A 127 -7.13 -10.79 -2.65
N GLY A 128 -5.87 -10.65 -3.07
CA GLY A 128 -5.49 -10.69 -4.47
C GLY A 128 -6.03 -9.48 -5.25
N SER A 129 -5.99 -8.31 -4.64
CA SER A 129 -6.52 -7.07 -5.22
C SER A 129 -5.91 -6.77 -6.58
N ASN A 130 -6.74 -6.33 -7.51
CA ASN A 130 -6.28 -5.88 -8.82
C ASN A 130 -5.66 -4.50 -8.68
N ILE A 131 -4.44 -4.36 -9.11
CA ILE A 131 -3.64 -3.16 -8.93
C ILE A 131 -2.97 -2.72 -10.24
N ARG A 132 -2.65 -1.44 -10.30
CA ARG A 132 -1.79 -0.86 -11.33
C ARG A 132 -0.52 -0.35 -10.68
N VAL A 133 0.60 -0.86 -11.13
CA VAL A 133 1.92 -0.41 -10.73
C VAL A 133 2.39 0.64 -11.73
N ASP A 134 2.62 1.85 -11.25
CA ASP A 134 3.16 2.95 -12.03
C ASP A 134 4.66 3.06 -11.76
N SER A 135 5.49 2.90 -12.81
CA SER A 135 6.95 2.89 -12.72
C SER A 135 7.60 3.94 -13.61
N ARG A 136 8.79 4.39 -13.21
CA ARG A 136 9.66 5.23 -14.03
C ARG A 136 11.02 4.52 -14.18
N GLY A 137 11.30 4.00 -15.38
CA GLY A 137 12.42 3.10 -15.59
C GLY A 137 12.28 1.82 -14.75
N SER A 138 13.27 1.52 -13.94
CA SER A 138 13.27 0.35 -13.04
C SER A 138 12.69 0.63 -11.65
N GLU A 139 12.21 1.84 -11.39
CA GLU A 139 11.72 2.24 -10.08
C GLU A 139 10.20 2.25 -10.03
N VAL A 140 9.62 1.55 -9.05
CA VAL A 140 8.20 1.64 -8.74
C VAL A 140 7.95 2.96 -8.02
N MET A 141 7.06 3.78 -8.59
CA MET A 141 6.74 5.11 -8.07
C MET A 141 5.50 5.11 -7.19
N ARG A 142 4.46 4.38 -7.61
CA ARG A 142 3.20 4.26 -6.86
C ARG A 142 2.42 3.01 -7.27
N VAL A 143 1.51 2.59 -6.41
CA VAL A 143 0.53 1.53 -6.66
C VAL A 143 -0.86 2.12 -6.50
N LEU A 144 -1.74 1.85 -7.46
CA LEU A 144 -3.13 2.32 -7.49
C LEU A 144 -4.07 1.13 -7.67
N PRO A 145 -5.33 1.21 -7.17
CA PRO A 145 -6.32 0.17 -7.44
C PRO A 145 -6.75 0.14 -8.90
N VAL A 146 -7.13 -1.04 -9.36
CA VAL A 146 -7.88 -1.26 -10.60
C VAL A 146 -9.23 -1.83 -10.20
N ASN A 147 -10.31 -1.29 -10.77
CA ASN A 147 -11.66 -1.74 -10.45
C ASN A 147 -11.84 -3.22 -10.80
N HIS A 148 -12.32 -3.99 -9.83
CA HIS A 148 -12.76 -5.37 -10.00
C HIS A 148 -13.89 -5.69 -9.02
N ASP A 149 -15.14 -5.65 -9.51
CA ASP A 149 -16.34 -5.73 -8.68
C ASP A 149 -16.41 -6.98 -7.78
N ASP A 150 -15.87 -8.12 -8.23
CA ASP A 150 -15.92 -9.38 -7.47
C ASP A 150 -14.79 -9.55 -6.44
N VAL A 151 -13.73 -8.75 -6.49
CA VAL A 151 -12.54 -8.94 -5.64
C VAL A 151 -12.29 -7.76 -4.70
N ASN A 152 -11.94 -6.61 -5.23
CA ASN A 152 -11.53 -5.44 -4.44
C ASN A 152 -12.35 -4.19 -4.73
N GLU A 153 -13.34 -4.26 -5.61
CA GLU A 153 -14.05 -3.06 -6.09
C GLU A 153 -13.05 -2.00 -6.56
N GLU A 154 -13.08 -0.81 -6.02
CA GLU A 154 -12.15 0.29 -6.33
C GLU A 154 -11.12 0.54 -5.22
N TRP A 155 -11.00 -0.40 -4.25
CA TRP A 155 -10.24 -0.18 -3.01
C TRP A 155 -9.01 -1.08 -2.91
N ILE A 156 -7.95 -0.55 -2.29
CA ILE A 156 -6.79 -1.34 -1.86
C ILE A 156 -6.38 -0.94 -0.45
N SER A 157 -5.70 -1.85 0.25
CA SER A 157 -5.16 -1.56 1.57
C SER A 157 -3.98 -0.58 1.50
N ASP A 158 -3.74 0.14 2.57
CA ASP A 158 -2.57 1.03 2.70
C ASP A 158 -1.26 0.22 2.62
N LYS A 159 -1.27 -1.03 3.09
CA LYS A 159 -0.16 -1.97 2.95
C LYS A 159 0.14 -2.24 1.46
N THR A 160 -0.85 -2.63 0.68
CA THR A 160 -0.72 -2.85 -0.77
C THR A 160 -0.19 -1.61 -1.47
N ARG A 161 -0.71 -0.44 -1.12
CA ARG A 161 -0.33 0.84 -1.74
C ARG A 161 1.11 1.25 -1.49
N TYR A 162 1.63 1.01 -0.28
CA TYR A 162 2.92 1.58 0.16
C TYR A 162 4.02 0.55 0.40
N ALA A 163 3.73 -0.76 0.37
CA ALA A 163 4.74 -1.79 0.55
C ALA A 163 5.87 -1.75 -0.51
N CYS A 164 5.61 -1.13 -1.66
CA CYS A 164 6.60 -0.92 -2.72
C CYS A 164 7.84 -0.12 -2.25
N ASP A 165 7.75 0.63 -1.17
CA ASP A 165 8.89 1.33 -0.56
C ASP A 165 9.99 0.36 -0.11
N GLY A 166 9.62 -0.86 0.29
CA GLY A 166 10.55 -1.93 0.63
C GLY A 166 11.41 -2.41 -0.52
N LEU A 167 10.98 -2.22 -1.77
CA LEU A 167 11.75 -2.61 -2.96
C LEU A 167 13.04 -1.82 -3.14
N LYS A 168 13.13 -0.63 -2.54
CA LYS A 168 14.26 0.30 -2.69
C LYS A 168 15.35 0.11 -1.65
N ARG A 169 15.12 -0.71 -0.61
CA ARG A 169 16.02 -0.75 0.56
C ARG A 169 16.31 -2.18 1.01
N GLN A 170 17.58 -2.44 1.31
CA GLN A 170 18.06 -3.66 1.97
C GLN A 170 17.56 -4.97 1.33
N ARG A 171 17.42 -4.99 0.00
CA ARG A 171 17.05 -6.19 -0.74
C ARG A 171 18.24 -7.13 -0.79
N LEU A 172 18.01 -8.40 -0.45
CA LEU A 172 18.99 -9.47 -0.67
C LEU A 172 18.84 -9.95 -2.11
N ASP A 173 19.87 -9.76 -2.92
CA ASP A 173 19.95 -10.16 -4.33
C ASP A 173 20.88 -11.35 -4.55
N THR A 174 21.67 -11.69 -3.53
CA THR A 174 22.64 -12.77 -3.53
C THR A 174 22.54 -13.58 -2.23
N PRO A 175 22.81 -14.91 -2.26
CA PRO A 175 22.98 -15.68 -1.03
C PRO A 175 24.19 -15.24 -0.23
N TYR A 176 24.12 -15.38 1.07
CA TYR A 176 25.23 -15.12 1.98
C TYR A 176 25.50 -16.35 2.84
N ILE A 177 26.78 -16.72 2.97
CA ILE A 177 27.23 -17.81 3.84
C ILE A 177 28.13 -17.24 4.93
N LYS A 178 27.97 -17.72 6.16
CA LYS A 178 28.84 -17.35 7.26
C LYS A 178 30.18 -18.10 7.16
N ARG A 179 31.26 -17.34 6.92
CA ARG A 179 32.66 -17.82 6.90
C ARG A 179 33.45 -17.02 7.91
N ASP A 180 34.19 -17.70 8.77
CA ASP A 180 35.03 -17.04 9.82
C ASP A 180 34.29 -16.00 10.68
N GLY A 181 33.02 -16.32 10.98
CA GLY A 181 32.18 -15.46 11.81
C GLY A 181 31.48 -14.30 11.07
N THR A 182 31.81 -14.03 9.81
CA THR A 182 31.24 -12.97 8.97
C THR A 182 30.40 -13.52 7.84
N LEU A 183 29.31 -12.80 7.47
CA LEU A 183 28.50 -13.13 6.28
C LEU A 183 29.24 -12.67 5.03
N GLN A 184 29.44 -13.57 4.07
CA GLN A 184 30.11 -13.31 2.79
C GLN A 184 29.18 -13.71 1.64
N PRO A 185 29.16 -12.96 0.53
CA PRO A 185 28.42 -13.33 -0.67
C PRO A 185 28.84 -14.71 -1.18
N ALA A 186 27.90 -15.50 -1.67
CA ALA A 186 28.12 -16.83 -2.20
C ALA A 186 27.24 -17.09 -3.42
N SER A 187 27.62 -18.07 -4.23
CA SER A 187 26.75 -18.58 -5.30
C SER A 187 25.63 -19.45 -4.71
N TRP A 188 24.56 -19.64 -5.47
CA TRP A 188 23.45 -20.52 -5.07
C TRP A 188 23.92 -21.97 -4.84
N ASN A 189 24.87 -22.48 -5.67
CA ASN A 189 25.41 -23.81 -5.49
C ASN A 189 26.17 -23.96 -4.16
N GLU A 190 26.98 -22.98 -3.80
CA GLU A 190 27.65 -22.95 -2.49
C GLU A 190 26.67 -22.88 -1.34
N ALA A 191 25.61 -22.07 -1.47
CA ALA A 191 24.57 -21.95 -0.45
C ALA A 191 23.84 -23.28 -0.25
N PHE A 192 23.41 -23.94 -1.32
CA PHE A 192 22.77 -25.25 -1.25
C PHE A 192 23.70 -26.33 -0.67
N ALA A 193 24.98 -26.35 -1.06
CA ALA A 193 25.96 -27.26 -0.49
C ALA A 193 26.14 -27.04 1.02
N ALA A 194 26.21 -25.80 1.46
CA ALA A 194 26.30 -25.46 2.88
C ALA A 194 25.05 -25.88 3.66
N ILE A 195 23.85 -25.69 3.11
CA ILE A 195 22.59 -26.14 3.71
C ILE A 195 22.58 -27.67 3.81
N ALA A 196 22.91 -28.37 2.72
CA ALA A 196 22.94 -29.82 2.68
C ALA A 196 23.89 -30.41 3.75
N GLU A 197 25.06 -29.82 3.93
CA GLU A 197 26.02 -30.24 4.95
C GLU A 197 25.50 -29.99 6.36
N GLN A 198 24.82 -28.89 6.60
CA GLN A 198 24.21 -28.57 7.90
C GLN A 198 23.06 -29.52 8.27
N VAL A 199 22.29 -29.96 7.27
CA VAL A 199 21.12 -30.84 7.47
C VAL A 199 21.53 -32.31 7.55
N LYS A 200 22.64 -32.69 6.90
CA LYS A 200 23.12 -34.07 6.84
C LYS A 200 23.25 -34.72 8.22
N GLY A 201 22.61 -35.86 8.39
CA GLY A 201 22.66 -36.63 9.63
C GLY A 201 21.90 -36.02 10.81
N LYS A 202 21.15 -34.96 10.61
CA LYS A 202 20.26 -34.42 11.66
C LYS A 202 18.97 -35.21 11.73
N ALA A 203 18.52 -35.50 12.95
CA ALA A 203 17.19 -36.08 13.14
C ALA A 203 16.08 -35.08 12.76
N GLY A 204 15.01 -35.56 12.12
CA GLY A 204 13.93 -34.70 11.64
C GLY A 204 13.30 -33.81 12.72
N ASN A 205 13.21 -34.28 13.99
CA ASN A 205 12.70 -33.49 15.11
C ASN A 205 13.59 -32.29 15.50
N ARG A 206 14.82 -32.20 14.96
CA ARG A 206 15.75 -31.08 15.17
C ARG A 206 15.70 -30.07 14.02
N LEU A 207 14.90 -30.34 13.02
CA LEU A 207 14.68 -29.46 11.86
C LEU A 207 13.30 -28.81 12.00
N ALA A 208 13.21 -27.54 11.68
CA ALA A 208 11.96 -26.81 11.60
C ALA A 208 11.98 -25.87 10.38
N ALA A 209 10.82 -25.60 9.83
CA ALA A 209 10.64 -24.66 8.73
C ALA A 209 9.47 -23.73 9.01
N ILE A 210 9.62 -22.47 8.62
CA ILE A 210 8.58 -21.46 8.65
C ILE A 210 8.47 -20.88 7.25
N ALA A 211 7.29 -20.97 6.65
CA ALA A 211 7.02 -20.31 5.38
C ALA A 211 6.82 -18.81 5.62
N GLY A 212 7.29 -17.98 4.68
CA GLY A 212 7.05 -16.54 4.72
C GLY A 212 5.63 -16.18 4.30
N ASP A 213 5.13 -15.04 4.78
CA ASP A 213 3.77 -14.56 4.50
C ASP A 213 3.54 -14.28 3.00
N LEU A 214 4.61 -14.00 2.26
CA LEU A 214 4.58 -13.70 0.82
C LEU A 214 5.01 -14.90 -0.05
N ALA A 215 5.11 -16.10 0.53
CA ALA A 215 5.43 -17.30 -0.22
C ALA A 215 4.21 -17.77 -1.03
N ASP A 216 4.44 -18.15 -2.30
CA ASP A 216 3.41 -18.77 -3.14
C ASP A 216 3.09 -20.20 -2.69
N CYS A 217 1.95 -20.72 -3.14
CA CYS A 217 1.48 -22.06 -2.78
C CYS A 217 2.47 -23.16 -3.21
N GLU A 218 3.11 -23.00 -4.35
CA GLU A 218 4.09 -23.94 -4.90
C GLU A 218 5.33 -24.01 -4.01
N SER A 219 5.83 -22.86 -3.56
CA SER A 219 6.97 -22.78 -2.62
C SER A 219 6.61 -23.39 -1.26
N MET A 220 5.41 -23.13 -0.76
CA MET A 220 4.93 -23.74 0.50
C MET A 220 4.82 -25.25 0.38
N LEU A 221 4.29 -25.77 -0.73
CA LEU A 221 4.19 -27.19 -1.00
C LEU A 221 5.57 -27.85 -1.09
N ALA A 222 6.49 -27.24 -1.86
CA ALA A 222 7.85 -27.73 -2.00
C ALA A 222 8.60 -27.76 -0.65
N LEU A 223 8.39 -26.74 0.19
CA LEU A 223 8.95 -26.71 1.54
C LEU A 223 8.38 -27.84 2.41
N LYS A 224 7.08 -28.08 2.35
CA LYS A 224 6.42 -29.19 3.05
C LYS A 224 6.96 -30.54 2.62
N ASP A 225 7.12 -30.76 1.31
CA ASP A 225 7.65 -32.01 0.75
C ASP A 225 9.09 -32.23 1.17
N LEU A 226 9.93 -31.18 1.13
CA LEU A 226 11.31 -31.23 1.61
C LEU A 226 11.35 -31.63 3.09
N MET A 227 10.57 -31.00 3.95
CA MET A 227 10.56 -31.31 5.38
C MET A 227 10.04 -32.71 5.66
N THR A 228 9.05 -33.18 4.90
CA THR A 228 8.55 -34.56 4.97
C THR A 228 9.65 -35.57 4.59
N ALA A 229 10.39 -35.31 3.52
CA ALA A 229 11.52 -36.14 3.08
C ALA A 229 12.65 -36.18 4.13
N LEU A 230 12.86 -35.09 4.84
CA LEU A 230 13.82 -34.99 5.95
C LEU A 230 13.29 -35.60 7.27
N GLY A 231 12.06 -36.11 7.28
CA GLY A 231 11.43 -36.72 8.46
C GLY A 231 11.03 -35.73 9.56
N SER A 232 10.86 -34.43 9.20
CA SER A 232 10.42 -33.41 10.13
C SER A 232 8.91 -33.14 10.01
N LYS A 233 8.26 -32.92 11.16
CA LYS A 233 6.87 -32.48 11.28
C LYS A 233 6.76 -31.03 11.79
N ASN A 234 7.88 -30.36 12.00
CA ASN A 234 7.93 -29.03 12.58
C ASN A 234 7.84 -27.98 11.46
N ILE A 235 6.63 -27.71 11.02
CA ILE A 235 6.35 -26.72 9.95
C ILE A 235 5.31 -25.74 10.47
N ASP A 236 5.53 -24.47 10.30
CA ASP A 236 4.58 -23.38 10.59
C ASP A 236 4.66 -22.31 9.49
N CYS A 237 3.62 -21.48 9.40
CA CYS A 237 3.56 -20.33 8.49
C CYS A 237 3.43 -18.99 9.22
N ARG A 238 3.24 -18.98 10.54
CA ARG A 238 3.07 -17.77 11.34
C ARG A 238 4.39 -17.34 11.96
N GLN A 239 4.87 -16.19 11.53
CA GLN A 239 6.16 -15.65 11.98
C GLN A 239 6.06 -14.83 13.27
N ASP A 240 4.96 -14.14 13.47
CA ASP A 240 4.75 -13.17 14.56
C ASP A 240 3.84 -13.68 15.67
N GLY A 241 3.35 -14.92 15.56
CA GLY A 241 2.38 -15.47 16.51
C GLY A 241 0.99 -14.85 16.40
N ALA A 242 0.69 -14.19 15.28
CA ALA A 242 -0.61 -13.62 15.02
C ALA A 242 -1.73 -14.62 15.26
N LYS A 243 -2.77 -14.18 15.96
CA LYS A 243 -3.96 -14.98 16.20
C LYS A 243 -4.93 -14.74 15.06
N ILE A 244 -5.29 -15.79 14.33
CA ILE A 244 -6.43 -15.75 13.41
C ILE A 244 -7.68 -15.64 14.28
N GLY A 245 -8.19 -14.43 14.40
CA GLY A 245 -9.39 -14.14 15.16
C GLY A 245 -10.65 -14.45 14.35
N VAL A 246 -11.77 -14.69 15.05
CA VAL A 246 -13.13 -14.72 14.47
C VAL A 246 -13.73 -13.31 14.39
N GLY A 247 -12.90 -12.30 14.25
CA GLY A 247 -13.29 -10.90 14.15
C GLY A 247 -13.84 -10.49 12.77
N PRO A 248 -14.07 -9.20 12.57
CA PRO A 248 -14.46 -8.68 11.27
C PRO A 248 -13.48 -9.13 10.19
N ARG A 249 -14.01 -9.41 9.02
CA ARG A 249 -13.25 -9.96 7.89
C ARG A 249 -11.99 -9.14 7.53
N ALA A 250 -12.06 -7.82 7.65
CA ALA A 250 -10.93 -6.94 7.41
C ALA A 250 -9.72 -7.21 8.34
N GLY A 251 -9.93 -7.63 9.57
CA GLY A 251 -8.87 -7.84 10.56
C GLY A 251 -7.95 -9.04 10.30
N TYR A 252 -8.16 -9.85 9.25
CA TYR A 252 -7.29 -10.95 8.85
C TYR A 252 -6.98 -10.99 7.35
N LEU A 253 -7.56 -10.08 6.59
CA LEU A 253 -7.28 -9.95 5.15
C LEU A 253 -6.24 -8.85 4.86
N PHE A 254 -6.10 -7.88 5.75
CA PHE A 254 -5.20 -6.74 5.57
C PHE A 254 -4.11 -6.70 6.61
#